data_27d31f28bf40ffff72a6d6a3ac369ec8
#
_entry.id   27d31f28bf40ffff72a6d6a3ac369ec8
#
_cell.length_a   1.000
_cell.length_b   1.000
_cell.length_c   1.000
_cell.angle_alpha   90.00
_cell.angle_beta   90.00
_cell.angle_gamma   90.00
#
_symmetry.space_group_name_H-M   'P 1'
#
loop_
_entity.id
_entity.type
_entity.pdbx_description
1 polymer ?
#
loop_
_entity_poly.entity_id
_entity_poly.type
_entity_poly.pdbx_seq_one_letter_code
_entity_poly.pdbx_strand_id
1 'polypeptide(L)'
;MKNFLPMKRLVNSFAACAAALVLCAALASAQSGATRPRRVTPVQPTTDAASNNVGATGGRTATANASGPASTTHAFSLLEQKQYDAALAEAKQLASTDPKNSEAWKIAGFAEFYLKHYAEAAADLERALDLRRAAGEKDPKTEDALANAYFFAEKYEEALPLLVAATTRVGAKPDANTLYYRAVAEMNLKKTADAERSFGEVLKADPKNKFALLYLGQLAFARNDYTTAVNMLNRATLADPTFAQGLELLTQAYMYRGRAATGATADADFLAAVRAADSLARVRNDARSALLQGQALIFAKQYVRAAAALDRAASSPQAPDETFYLLGFAQVQAQNFPKAITALESAAAKTPDNAEVYRLLGFSYESSKQYAKALAAYEKGLQLAPADAYFKESADRVRPFAK
;
A
#
# COMPACT_ATOMS: atom_id res chain seq x y z
N MET A 1 0.03 8.47 -46.28
CA MET A 1 0.52 8.50 -44.89
C MET A 1 -0.53 9.10 -43.96
N LYS A 2 -1.70 8.49 -43.79
CA LYS A 2 -2.75 8.94 -42.85
C LYS A 2 -3.62 7.76 -42.43
N ASN A 3 -3.05 6.72 -41.81
CA ASN A 3 -3.83 5.70 -41.10
C ASN A 3 -3.02 5.28 -39.88
N PHE A 4 -2.91 6.19 -38.91
CA PHE A 4 -2.50 5.85 -37.54
C PHE A 4 -3.56 4.94 -36.94
N LEU A 5 -3.12 3.80 -36.43
CA LEU A 5 -3.92 2.83 -35.69
C LEU A 5 -4.90 3.54 -34.74
N PRO A 6 -6.19 3.22 -34.78
CA PRO A 6 -7.17 3.85 -33.93
C PRO A 6 -6.88 3.51 -32.45
N MET A 7 -6.43 4.51 -31.73
CA MET A 7 -6.09 4.47 -30.29
C MET A 7 -7.20 3.85 -29.41
N LYS A 8 -8.46 3.84 -29.88
CA LYS A 8 -9.61 3.24 -29.17
C LYS A 8 -9.48 1.72 -28.98
N ARG A 9 -8.87 0.98 -29.90
CA ARG A 9 -8.70 -0.48 -29.75
C ARG A 9 -7.56 -0.83 -28.79
N LEU A 10 -6.47 -0.09 -28.83
CA LEU A 10 -5.36 -0.26 -27.89
C LEU A 10 -5.77 0.03 -26.43
N VAL A 11 -6.56 1.09 -26.24
CA VAL A 11 -7.09 1.46 -24.92
C VAL A 11 -7.98 0.36 -24.33
N ASN A 12 -8.74 -0.35 -25.17
CA ASN A 12 -9.60 -1.46 -24.71
C ASN A 12 -8.80 -2.73 -24.35
N SER A 13 -7.70 -3.03 -25.05
CA SER A 13 -6.77 -4.12 -24.68
C SER A 13 -6.05 -3.84 -23.36
N PHE A 14 -5.65 -2.58 -23.11
CA PHE A 14 -5.15 -2.13 -21.82
C PHE A 14 -6.17 -2.30 -20.69
N ALA A 15 -7.48 -2.12 -20.99
CA ALA A 15 -8.54 -2.27 -20.01
C ALA A 15 -8.67 -3.70 -19.49
N ALA A 16 -8.51 -4.70 -20.37
CA ALA A 16 -8.63 -6.10 -19.99
C ALA A 16 -7.44 -6.60 -19.15
N CYS A 17 -6.22 -6.25 -19.52
CA CYS A 17 -5.01 -6.65 -18.76
C CYS A 17 -4.86 -5.85 -17.46
N ALA A 18 -5.13 -4.54 -17.47
CA ALA A 18 -5.01 -3.72 -16.26
C ALA A 18 -6.12 -3.98 -15.24
N ALA A 19 -7.36 -4.26 -15.67
CA ALA A 19 -8.47 -4.60 -14.77
C ALA A 19 -8.24 -5.93 -14.04
N ALA A 20 -7.68 -6.94 -14.70
CA ALA A 20 -7.33 -8.22 -14.09
C ALA A 20 -6.18 -8.07 -13.07
N LEU A 21 -5.18 -7.22 -13.37
CA LEU A 21 -4.03 -6.98 -12.49
C LEU A 21 -4.39 -6.09 -11.29
N VAL A 22 -5.29 -5.13 -11.44
CA VAL A 22 -5.72 -4.26 -10.32
C VAL A 22 -6.60 -5.03 -9.34
N LEU A 23 -7.45 -5.95 -9.80
CA LEU A 23 -8.20 -6.83 -8.88
C LEU A 23 -7.28 -7.82 -8.15
N CYS A 24 -6.28 -8.39 -8.83
CA CYS A 24 -5.27 -9.25 -8.19
C CYS A 24 -4.31 -8.45 -7.31
N ALA A 25 -3.90 -7.23 -7.67
CA ALA A 25 -3.02 -6.40 -6.84
C ALA A 25 -3.73 -5.82 -5.63
N ALA A 26 -5.02 -5.46 -5.72
CA ALA A 26 -5.82 -5.04 -4.58
C ALA A 26 -6.09 -6.21 -3.61
N LEU A 27 -6.27 -7.43 -4.12
CA LEU A 27 -6.42 -8.65 -3.32
C LEU A 27 -5.07 -9.18 -2.83
N ALA A 28 -4.00 -9.06 -3.62
CA ALA A 28 -2.65 -9.49 -3.22
C ALA A 28 -1.98 -8.50 -2.27
N SER A 29 -2.25 -7.19 -2.35
CA SER A 29 -1.80 -6.23 -1.34
C SER A 29 -2.58 -6.31 -0.03
N ALA A 30 -3.78 -6.90 -0.04
CA ALA A 30 -4.50 -7.28 1.16
C ALA A 30 -3.97 -8.60 1.79
N GLN A 31 -3.28 -9.44 1.00
CA GLN A 31 -2.71 -10.71 1.46
C GLN A 31 -1.18 -10.72 1.63
N SER A 32 -0.45 -9.83 0.95
CA SER A 32 0.99 -9.70 1.10
C SER A 32 1.33 -8.44 1.87
N GLY A 33 1.32 -8.58 3.18
CA GLY A 33 1.99 -7.65 4.06
C GLY A 33 1.33 -6.28 4.07
N ALA A 34 0.47 -6.06 5.03
CA ALA A 34 0.47 -4.78 5.68
C ALA A 34 1.94 -4.45 5.93
N THR A 35 2.56 -3.66 5.04
CA THR A 35 3.84 -3.04 5.37
C THR A 35 3.58 -2.32 6.67
N ARG A 36 4.11 -2.89 7.75
CA ARG A 36 3.97 -2.40 9.12
C ARG A 36 4.09 -0.89 9.06
N PRO A 37 3.12 -0.13 9.58
CA PRO A 37 3.28 1.31 9.68
C PRO A 37 4.58 1.53 10.45
N ARG A 38 5.53 2.21 9.81
CA ARG A 38 6.77 2.60 10.46
C ARG A 38 6.41 3.40 11.70
N ARG A 39 6.68 2.83 12.88
CA ARG A 39 6.63 3.47 14.18
C ARG A 39 5.55 4.56 14.32
N VAL A 40 4.35 4.14 14.59
CA VAL A 40 3.50 4.92 15.47
C VAL A 40 4.04 4.60 16.87
N THR A 41 4.62 5.57 17.53
CA THR A 41 4.99 5.42 18.94
C THR A 41 3.71 5.10 19.70
N PRO A 42 3.66 4.00 20.46
CA PRO A 42 2.50 3.72 21.31
C PRO A 42 2.21 4.95 22.15
N VAL A 43 0.95 5.34 22.22
CA VAL A 43 0.50 6.39 23.13
C VAL A 43 0.86 5.94 24.54
N GLN A 44 1.74 6.66 25.20
CA GLN A 44 2.00 6.44 26.62
C GLN A 44 0.68 6.61 27.39
N PRO A 45 0.35 5.73 28.32
CA PRO A 45 -0.73 6.00 29.25
C PRO A 45 -0.42 7.33 29.95
N THR A 46 -1.28 8.32 29.79
CA THR A 46 -1.17 9.60 30.47
C THR A 46 -1.27 9.34 31.96
N THR A 47 -0.17 9.43 32.66
CA THR A 47 -0.15 9.49 34.12
C THR A 47 -0.47 10.92 34.52
N ASP A 48 -1.73 11.19 34.90
CA ASP A 48 -2.03 12.32 35.76
C ASP A 48 -1.54 11.98 37.16
N ALA A 49 -0.27 12.28 37.43
CA ALA A 49 0.28 12.29 38.76
C ALA A 49 0.87 13.67 39.01
N ALA A 50 0.34 14.31 40.03
CA ALA A 50 0.68 15.62 40.50
C ALA A 50 2.19 15.82 40.67
N SER A 51 2.62 16.98 40.20
CA SER A 51 3.94 17.53 40.43
C SER A 51 4.22 17.72 41.93
N ASN A 52 5.32 17.17 42.42
CA ASN A 52 6.06 17.78 43.49
C ASN A 52 7.55 17.82 43.14
N ASN A 53 8.02 19.01 43.00
CA ASN A 53 9.36 19.45 42.73
C ASN A 53 10.24 19.26 43.97
N VAL A 54 11.35 18.54 43.88
CA VAL A 54 12.54 18.80 44.71
C VAL A 54 13.76 18.47 43.85
N GLY A 55 14.64 19.47 43.66
CA GLY A 55 15.89 19.33 42.94
C GLY A 55 16.98 18.65 43.77
N ALA A 56 17.97 18.10 43.08
CA ALA A 56 19.40 18.34 43.30
C ALA A 56 20.27 17.32 42.55
N THR A 57 21.11 17.84 41.69
CA THR A 57 22.56 17.52 41.44
C THR A 57 23.10 16.13 41.81
N GLY A 58 23.76 15.51 40.87
CA GLY A 58 24.83 14.54 41.14
C GLY A 58 24.88 13.37 40.16
N GLY A 59 25.80 13.42 39.17
CA GLY A 59 26.10 12.27 38.33
C GLY A 59 26.65 11.12 39.14
N ARG A 60 26.16 9.92 38.81
CA ARG A 60 26.89 8.66 39.06
C ARG A 60 26.35 7.61 38.12
N THR A 61 27.23 7.06 37.30
CA THR A 61 27.06 5.77 36.66
C THR A 61 26.73 4.72 37.71
N ALA A 62 25.46 4.27 37.72
CA ALA A 62 25.03 3.19 38.59
C ALA A 62 24.88 1.92 37.75
N THR A 63 25.85 1.04 37.88
CA THR A 63 25.69 -0.39 37.61
C THR A 63 24.51 -0.93 38.40
N ALA A 64 23.62 -1.60 37.70
CA ALA A 64 22.42 -2.21 38.24
C ALA A 64 22.78 -3.29 39.28
N ASN A 65 22.43 -3.08 40.51
CA ASN A 65 22.08 -4.10 41.50
C ASN A 65 21.24 -3.42 42.61
N ALA A 66 19.95 -3.26 42.32
CA ALA A 66 18.96 -2.93 43.35
C ALA A 66 18.07 -4.19 43.51
N SER A 67 18.60 -5.20 44.21
CA SER A 67 17.81 -6.34 44.68
C SER A 67 17.03 -5.96 45.93
N GLY A 68 15.98 -5.16 45.73
CA GLY A 68 14.89 -5.09 46.68
C GLY A 68 13.96 -6.29 46.52
N PRO A 69 13.11 -6.62 47.52
CA PRO A 69 12.12 -7.69 47.29
C PRO A 69 11.20 -7.33 46.13
N ALA A 70 10.91 -8.29 45.28
CA ALA A 70 10.03 -8.12 44.11
C ALA A 70 8.68 -7.53 44.56
N SER A 71 8.26 -6.47 43.92
CA SER A 71 6.99 -5.79 44.24
C SER A 71 6.36 -5.19 42.96
N THR A 72 5.04 -5.14 42.91
CA THR A 72 4.33 -4.50 41.79
C THR A 72 4.75 -3.04 41.61
N THR A 73 5.06 -2.33 42.68
CA THR A 73 5.56 -0.95 42.60
C THR A 73 6.93 -0.87 41.95
N HIS A 74 7.85 -1.81 42.25
CA HIS A 74 9.17 -1.83 41.62
C HIS A 74 9.07 -2.27 40.18
N ALA A 75 8.31 -3.32 39.87
CA ALA A 75 8.08 -3.77 38.51
C ALA A 75 7.43 -2.66 37.62
N PHE A 76 6.50 -1.90 38.19
CA PHE A 76 5.92 -0.74 37.51
C PHE A 76 6.95 0.38 37.26
N SER A 77 7.81 0.65 38.24
CA SER A 77 8.91 1.62 38.09
C SER A 77 9.88 1.22 36.98
N LEU A 78 10.20 -0.06 36.87
CA LEU A 78 11.01 -0.60 35.75
C LEU A 78 10.32 -0.39 34.39
N LEU A 79 9.00 -0.59 34.33
CA LEU A 79 8.20 -0.32 33.12
C LEU A 79 8.28 1.15 32.71
N GLU A 80 8.12 2.09 33.67
CA GLU A 80 8.25 3.54 33.44
C GLU A 80 9.67 3.92 32.97
N GLN A 81 10.69 3.26 33.51
CA GLN A 81 12.08 3.43 33.10
C GLN A 81 12.39 2.76 31.73
N LYS A 82 11.40 2.16 31.09
CA LYS A 82 11.53 1.43 29.83
C LYS A 82 12.46 0.19 29.90
N GLN A 83 12.65 -0.34 31.09
CA GLN A 83 13.39 -1.58 31.33
C GLN A 83 12.43 -2.76 31.22
N TYR A 84 11.89 -2.98 29.99
CA TYR A 84 10.75 -3.87 29.75
C TYR A 84 11.05 -5.33 30.10
N ASP A 85 12.27 -5.84 29.78
CA ASP A 85 12.66 -7.20 30.13
C ASP A 85 12.72 -7.41 31.64
N ALA A 86 13.27 -6.45 32.39
CA ALA A 86 13.35 -6.52 33.84
C ALA A 86 11.95 -6.41 34.50
N ALA A 87 11.11 -5.49 34.00
CA ALA A 87 9.73 -5.35 34.43
C ALA A 87 8.94 -6.63 34.21
N LEU A 88 9.10 -7.26 33.04
CA LEU A 88 8.46 -8.52 32.69
C LEU A 88 8.89 -9.66 33.62
N ALA A 89 10.20 -9.82 33.83
CA ALA A 89 10.73 -10.88 34.69
C ALA A 89 10.19 -10.76 36.11
N GLU A 90 10.20 -9.56 36.67
CA GLU A 90 9.69 -9.32 38.04
C GLU A 90 8.18 -9.50 38.12
N ALA A 91 7.42 -8.97 37.15
CA ALA A 91 5.97 -9.14 37.08
C ALA A 91 5.55 -10.62 36.96
N LYS A 92 6.24 -11.41 36.12
CA LYS A 92 5.99 -12.86 36.00
C LYS A 92 6.34 -13.63 37.28
N GLN A 93 7.41 -13.23 37.98
CA GLN A 93 7.76 -13.81 39.28
C GLN A 93 6.65 -13.54 40.30
N LEU A 94 6.14 -12.31 40.39
CA LEU A 94 5.04 -11.92 41.26
C LEU A 94 3.75 -12.70 40.92
N ALA A 95 3.41 -12.80 39.63
CA ALA A 95 2.25 -13.53 39.15
C ALA A 95 2.36 -15.05 39.41
N SER A 96 3.57 -15.60 39.39
CA SER A 96 3.79 -17.03 39.72
C SER A 96 3.65 -17.29 41.23
N THR A 97 4.05 -16.32 42.08
CA THR A 97 3.94 -16.41 43.54
C THR A 97 2.48 -16.19 43.98
N ASP A 98 1.81 -15.25 43.39
CA ASP A 98 0.38 -14.97 43.60
C ASP A 98 -0.36 -14.89 42.26
N PRO A 99 -0.93 -15.97 41.75
CA PRO A 99 -1.68 -15.99 40.48
C PRO A 99 -2.96 -15.14 40.49
N LYS A 100 -3.40 -14.62 41.64
CA LYS A 100 -4.53 -13.71 41.77
C LYS A 100 -4.12 -12.23 41.75
N ASN A 101 -2.83 -11.94 41.67
CA ASN A 101 -2.33 -10.57 41.61
C ASN A 101 -2.58 -9.95 40.23
N SER A 102 -3.72 -9.30 40.08
CA SER A 102 -4.13 -8.66 38.82
C SER A 102 -3.15 -7.59 38.34
N GLU A 103 -2.49 -6.88 39.27
CA GLU A 103 -1.55 -5.82 38.94
C GLU A 103 -0.23 -6.42 38.35
N ALA A 104 0.22 -7.56 38.87
CA ALA A 104 1.38 -8.26 38.30
C ALA A 104 1.11 -8.70 36.86
N TRP A 105 -0.03 -9.31 36.58
CA TRP A 105 -0.42 -9.69 35.21
C TRP A 105 -0.55 -8.49 34.28
N LYS A 106 -1.09 -7.38 34.76
CA LYS A 106 -1.21 -6.13 34.01
C LYS A 106 0.16 -5.59 33.65
N ILE A 107 1.10 -5.51 34.59
CA ILE A 107 2.48 -5.03 34.33
C ILE A 107 3.19 -5.95 33.32
N ALA A 108 3.02 -7.29 33.46
CA ALA A 108 3.56 -8.24 32.51
C ALA A 108 3.01 -7.98 31.10
N GLY A 109 1.70 -7.82 30.95
CA GLY A 109 1.08 -7.54 29.66
C GLY A 109 1.55 -6.22 29.03
N PHE A 110 1.72 -5.15 29.80
CA PHE A 110 2.32 -3.92 29.27
C PHE A 110 3.76 -4.11 28.85
N ALA A 111 4.58 -4.82 29.65
CA ALA A 111 5.97 -5.09 29.30
C ALA A 111 6.08 -5.91 27.99
N GLU A 112 5.30 -7.00 27.86
CA GLU A 112 5.20 -7.81 26.63
C GLU A 112 4.77 -6.95 25.43
N PHE A 113 3.80 -6.04 25.62
CA PHE A 113 3.37 -5.13 24.56
C PHE A 113 4.50 -4.24 24.05
N TYR A 114 5.29 -3.65 24.94
CA TYR A 114 6.44 -2.83 24.55
C TYR A 114 7.58 -3.65 23.92
N LEU A 115 7.73 -4.91 24.32
CA LEU A 115 8.64 -5.87 23.71
C LEU A 115 8.10 -6.39 22.35
N LYS A 116 6.85 -6.05 21.99
CA LYS A 116 6.15 -6.47 20.78
C LYS A 116 5.73 -7.95 20.77
N HIS A 117 5.66 -8.56 21.91
CA HIS A 117 5.11 -9.88 22.12
C HIS A 117 3.58 -9.77 22.29
N TYR A 118 2.91 -9.35 21.21
CA TYR A 118 1.51 -8.88 21.29
C TYR A 118 0.52 -9.97 21.68
N ALA A 119 0.78 -11.23 21.30
CA ALA A 119 -0.09 -12.34 21.68
C ALA A 119 0.00 -12.68 23.17
N GLU A 120 1.22 -12.65 23.71
CA GLU A 120 1.51 -12.84 25.13
C GLU A 120 0.96 -11.66 25.95
N ALA A 121 1.16 -10.43 25.46
CA ALA A 121 0.60 -9.24 26.06
C ALA A 121 -0.93 -9.33 26.19
N ALA A 122 -1.62 -9.80 25.15
CA ALA A 122 -3.07 -9.99 25.19
C ALA A 122 -3.48 -10.98 26.26
N ALA A 123 -2.80 -12.15 26.33
CA ALA A 123 -3.11 -13.18 27.33
C ALA A 123 -2.93 -12.68 28.79
N ASP A 124 -1.84 -11.94 29.05
CA ASP A 124 -1.58 -11.39 30.38
C ASP A 124 -2.59 -10.29 30.76
N LEU A 125 -2.95 -9.42 29.82
CA LEU A 125 -3.95 -8.37 30.05
C LEU A 125 -5.36 -8.94 30.21
N GLU A 126 -5.73 -10.00 29.47
CA GLU A 126 -6.99 -10.73 29.71
C GLU A 126 -7.03 -11.28 31.13
N ARG A 127 -5.95 -11.96 31.57
CA ARG A 127 -5.88 -12.50 32.90
C ARG A 127 -6.02 -11.42 33.96
N ALA A 128 -5.37 -10.26 33.78
CA ALA A 128 -5.51 -9.12 34.69
C ALA A 128 -6.96 -8.62 34.77
N LEU A 129 -7.64 -8.49 33.63
CA LEU A 129 -9.03 -8.04 33.55
C LEU A 129 -10.01 -9.05 34.16
N ASP A 130 -9.81 -10.33 33.94
CA ASP A 130 -10.67 -11.37 34.53
C ASP A 130 -10.61 -11.34 36.05
N LEU A 131 -9.42 -11.17 36.62
CA LEU A 131 -9.24 -11.04 38.06
C LEU A 131 -9.93 -9.78 38.62
N ARG A 132 -9.82 -8.65 37.91
CA ARG A 132 -10.49 -7.41 38.30
C ARG A 132 -12.02 -7.51 38.21
N ARG A 133 -12.53 -8.11 37.12
CA ARG A 133 -13.97 -8.37 36.95
C ARG A 133 -14.51 -9.25 38.04
N ALA A 134 -13.77 -10.29 38.43
CA ALA A 134 -14.13 -11.15 39.57
C ALA A 134 -14.20 -10.38 40.92
N ALA A 135 -13.39 -9.32 41.04
CA ALA A 135 -13.42 -8.40 42.18
C ALA A 135 -14.49 -7.32 42.06
N GLY A 136 -15.27 -7.26 40.99
CA GLY A 136 -16.27 -6.21 40.73
C GLY A 136 -15.67 -4.87 40.26
N GLU A 137 -14.40 -4.84 39.89
CA GLU A 137 -13.67 -3.67 39.46
C GLU A 137 -13.72 -3.50 37.93
N LYS A 138 -13.72 -2.22 37.51
CA LYS A 138 -13.56 -1.86 36.07
C LYS A 138 -12.17 -1.26 35.86
N ASP A 139 -11.49 -1.68 34.80
CA ASP A 139 -10.20 -1.11 34.42
C ASP A 139 -10.19 -0.76 32.92
N PRO A 140 -10.80 0.39 32.54
CA PRO A 140 -10.86 0.83 31.15
C PRO A 140 -9.49 0.99 30.50
N LYS A 141 -8.44 1.36 31.27
CA LYS A 141 -7.09 1.52 30.74
C LYS A 141 -6.48 0.18 30.31
N THR A 142 -6.71 -0.86 31.09
CA THR A 142 -6.27 -2.21 30.74
C THR A 142 -7.10 -2.79 29.59
N GLU A 143 -8.41 -2.48 29.50
CA GLU A 143 -9.25 -2.83 28.35
C GLU A 143 -8.73 -2.17 27.05
N ASP A 144 -8.37 -0.88 27.09
CA ASP A 144 -7.82 -0.15 25.96
C ASP A 144 -6.43 -0.72 25.54
N ALA A 145 -5.61 -1.13 26.52
CA ALA A 145 -4.34 -1.81 26.24
C ALA A 145 -4.53 -3.18 25.62
N LEU A 146 -5.51 -3.96 26.10
CA LEU A 146 -5.87 -5.25 25.52
C LEU A 146 -6.37 -5.10 24.07
N ALA A 147 -7.20 -4.08 23.81
CA ALA A 147 -7.64 -3.76 22.45
C ALA A 147 -6.46 -3.53 21.50
N ASN A 148 -5.44 -2.79 21.97
CA ASN A 148 -4.23 -2.54 21.20
C ASN A 148 -3.39 -3.81 21.04
N ALA A 149 -3.25 -4.65 22.08
CA ALA A 149 -2.53 -5.92 22.00
C ALA A 149 -3.16 -6.87 20.97
N TYR A 150 -4.46 -7.03 20.98
CA TYR A 150 -5.18 -7.79 19.97
C TYR A 150 -5.03 -7.21 18.57
N PHE A 151 -5.14 -5.88 18.42
CA PHE A 151 -4.96 -5.23 17.13
C PHE A 151 -3.57 -5.51 16.52
N PHE A 152 -2.49 -5.35 17.32
CA PHE A 152 -1.13 -5.61 16.85
C PHE A 152 -0.80 -7.10 16.71
N ALA A 153 -1.54 -7.98 17.39
CA ALA A 153 -1.51 -9.43 17.17
C ALA A 153 -2.35 -9.86 15.94
N GLU A 154 -2.94 -8.91 15.20
CA GLU A 154 -3.82 -9.13 14.05
C GLU A 154 -5.10 -9.93 14.39
N LYS A 155 -5.47 -9.99 15.67
CA LYS A 155 -6.71 -10.58 16.18
C LYS A 155 -7.85 -9.56 16.13
N TYR A 156 -8.31 -9.27 14.92
CA TYR A 156 -9.24 -8.16 14.69
C TYR A 156 -10.66 -8.43 15.22
N GLU A 157 -11.09 -9.70 15.25
CA GLU A 157 -12.38 -10.09 15.81
C GLU A 157 -12.45 -9.77 17.31
N GLU A 158 -11.38 -10.06 18.05
CA GLU A 158 -11.27 -9.79 19.48
C GLU A 158 -11.01 -8.31 19.76
N ALA A 159 -10.20 -7.65 18.93
CA ALA A 159 -9.87 -6.24 19.08
C ALA A 159 -11.09 -5.31 18.88
N LEU A 160 -11.93 -5.59 17.88
CA LEU A 160 -12.98 -4.67 17.43
C LEU A 160 -13.98 -4.30 18.52
N PRO A 161 -14.57 -5.20 19.30
CA PRO A 161 -15.51 -4.84 20.36
C PRO A 161 -14.88 -3.93 21.43
N LEU A 162 -13.62 -4.15 21.78
CA LEU A 162 -12.88 -3.32 22.74
C LEU A 162 -12.55 -1.94 22.15
N LEU A 163 -12.12 -1.87 20.88
CA LEU A 163 -11.87 -0.62 20.18
C LEU A 163 -13.16 0.21 20.00
N VAL A 164 -14.29 -0.44 19.71
CA VAL A 164 -15.59 0.23 19.69
C VAL A 164 -15.91 0.80 21.09
N ALA A 165 -15.76 0.00 22.16
CA ALA A 165 -16.00 0.47 23.52
C ALA A 165 -15.10 1.65 23.88
N ALA A 166 -13.80 1.59 23.56
CA ALA A 166 -12.84 2.66 23.79
C ALA A 166 -13.22 3.97 23.08
N THR A 167 -13.73 3.87 21.84
CA THR A 167 -14.07 5.04 21.01
C THR A 167 -15.46 5.60 21.26
N THR A 168 -16.38 4.84 21.90
CA THR A 168 -17.77 5.28 22.14
C THR A 168 -18.10 5.48 23.63
N ARG A 169 -17.15 5.25 24.53
CA ARG A 169 -17.33 5.45 25.98
C ARG A 169 -17.78 6.88 26.28
N VAL A 170 -18.80 7.04 27.13
CA VAL A 170 -19.33 8.35 27.51
C VAL A 170 -18.23 9.20 28.14
N GLY A 171 -18.02 10.41 27.64
CA GLY A 171 -16.98 11.34 28.09
C GLY A 171 -15.58 11.04 27.56
N ALA A 172 -15.37 9.95 26.83
CA ALA A 172 -14.10 9.71 26.18
C ALA A 172 -13.88 10.71 25.03
N LYS A 173 -12.64 11.16 24.92
CA LYS A 173 -12.13 11.84 23.72
C LYS A 173 -11.13 10.89 23.08
N PRO A 174 -11.59 9.98 22.20
CA PRO A 174 -10.70 9.00 21.59
C PRO A 174 -9.64 9.74 20.78
N ASP A 175 -8.39 9.32 20.92
CA ASP A 175 -7.31 9.84 20.10
C ASP A 175 -7.39 9.28 18.67
N ALA A 176 -6.72 9.95 17.73
CA ALA A 176 -6.75 9.57 16.32
C ALA A 176 -6.21 8.15 16.08
N ASN A 177 -5.32 7.64 16.93
CA ASN A 177 -4.75 6.29 16.75
C ASN A 177 -5.78 5.21 17.12
N THR A 178 -6.50 5.37 18.24
CA THR A 178 -7.56 4.43 18.66
C THR A 178 -8.68 4.37 17.61
N LEU A 179 -9.10 5.53 17.08
CA LEU A 179 -10.06 5.60 15.97
C LEU A 179 -9.51 4.91 14.71
N TYR A 180 -8.21 5.09 14.40
CA TYR A 180 -7.55 4.47 13.28
C TYR A 180 -7.46 2.94 13.43
N TYR A 181 -7.11 2.43 14.62
CA TYR A 181 -7.06 0.99 14.88
C TYR A 181 -8.44 0.34 14.70
N ARG A 182 -9.50 1.01 15.18
CA ARG A 182 -10.88 0.58 14.95
C ARG A 182 -11.18 0.50 13.46
N ALA A 183 -10.90 1.56 12.70
CA ALA A 183 -11.16 1.61 11.27
C ALA A 183 -10.40 0.52 10.50
N VAL A 184 -9.13 0.26 10.86
CA VAL A 184 -8.32 -0.81 10.26
C VAL A 184 -8.84 -2.20 10.63
N ALA A 185 -9.27 -2.42 11.87
CA ALA A 185 -9.89 -3.69 12.28
C ALA A 185 -11.20 -3.94 11.49
N GLU A 186 -12.06 -2.92 11.37
CA GLU A 186 -13.29 -2.98 10.57
C GLU A 186 -12.98 -3.30 9.10
N MET A 187 -11.91 -2.71 8.53
CA MET A 187 -11.48 -2.96 7.15
C MET A 187 -11.02 -4.41 6.95
N ASN A 188 -10.20 -4.96 7.87
CA ASN A 188 -9.71 -6.33 7.79
C ASN A 188 -10.85 -7.34 7.94
N LEU A 189 -11.86 -7.02 8.74
CA LEU A 189 -13.09 -7.81 8.90
C LEU A 189 -14.12 -7.57 7.77
N LYS A 190 -13.73 -6.87 6.69
CA LYS A 190 -14.58 -6.57 5.54
C LYS A 190 -15.84 -5.77 5.88
N LYS A 191 -15.87 -5.08 7.01
CA LYS A 191 -16.94 -4.17 7.43
C LYS A 191 -16.74 -2.78 6.79
N THR A 192 -16.75 -2.75 5.46
CA THR A 192 -16.29 -1.62 4.64
C THR A 192 -17.03 -0.30 4.96
N ALA A 193 -18.36 -0.35 5.17
CA ALA A 193 -19.15 0.84 5.49
C ALA A 193 -18.84 1.40 6.88
N ASP A 194 -18.53 0.53 7.84
CA ASP A 194 -18.13 0.93 9.19
C ASP A 194 -16.73 1.54 9.13
N ALA A 195 -15.80 0.88 8.45
CA ALA A 195 -14.43 1.37 8.25
C ALA A 195 -14.40 2.77 7.61
N GLU A 196 -15.23 3.01 6.59
CA GLU A 196 -15.33 4.33 5.94
C GLU A 196 -15.77 5.41 6.92
N ARG A 197 -16.77 5.13 7.77
CA ARG A 197 -17.22 6.05 8.83
C ARG A 197 -16.10 6.30 9.85
N SER A 198 -15.46 5.24 10.32
CA SER A 198 -14.40 5.32 11.32
C SER A 198 -13.16 6.07 10.79
N PHE A 199 -12.74 5.86 9.53
CA PHE A 199 -11.69 6.70 8.91
C PHE A 199 -12.14 8.16 8.78
N GLY A 200 -13.41 8.44 8.55
CA GLY A 200 -13.97 9.79 8.59
C GLY A 200 -13.84 10.43 9.98
N GLU A 201 -14.04 9.65 11.06
CA GLU A 201 -13.81 10.11 12.43
C GLU A 201 -12.33 10.38 12.72
N VAL A 202 -11.43 9.53 12.22
CA VAL A 202 -9.97 9.80 12.25
C VAL A 202 -9.65 11.17 11.65
N LEU A 203 -10.23 11.49 10.48
CA LEU A 203 -9.96 12.77 9.81
C LEU A 203 -10.59 13.97 10.50
N LYS A 204 -11.59 13.80 11.37
CA LYS A 204 -12.09 14.87 12.24
C LYS A 204 -11.11 15.16 13.36
N ALA A 205 -10.45 14.13 13.91
CA ALA A 205 -9.44 14.26 14.96
C ALA A 205 -8.07 14.69 14.42
N ASP A 206 -7.65 14.13 13.28
CA ASP A 206 -6.41 14.44 12.57
C ASP A 206 -6.68 14.59 11.05
N PRO A 207 -6.96 15.81 10.56
CA PRO A 207 -7.27 16.07 9.14
C PRO A 207 -6.14 15.75 8.16
N LYS A 208 -4.91 15.54 8.67
CA LYS A 208 -3.72 15.24 7.86
C LYS A 208 -3.28 13.78 7.99
N ASN A 209 -4.07 12.91 8.61
CA ASN A 209 -3.75 11.50 8.74
C ASN A 209 -3.64 10.83 7.36
N LYS A 210 -2.43 10.68 6.88
CA LYS A 210 -2.15 10.17 5.52
C LYS A 210 -2.66 8.75 5.30
N PHE A 211 -2.73 7.93 6.35
CA PHE A 211 -3.20 6.54 6.26
C PHE A 211 -4.73 6.51 6.15
N ALA A 212 -5.45 7.29 6.96
CA ALA A 212 -6.91 7.40 6.83
C ALA A 212 -7.29 7.96 5.45
N LEU A 213 -6.57 8.97 4.95
CA LEU A 213 -6.74 9.51 3.61
C LEU A 213 -6.46 8.47 2.52
N LEU A 214 -5.42 7.65 2.68
CA LEU A 214 -5.11 6.54 1.76
C LEU A 214 -6.25 5.53 1.72
N TYR A 215 -6.72 5.05 2.88
CA TYR A 215 -7.77 4.04 2.93
C TYR A 215 -9.09 4.56 2.35
N LEU A 216 -9.49 5.79 2.67
CA LEU A 216 -10.66 6.41 2.04
C LEU A 216 -10.49 6.57 0.53
N GLY A 217 -9.29 6.92 0.07
CA GLY A 217 -8.95 6.95 -1.35
C GLY A 217 -9.04 5.58 -2.01
N GLN A 218 -8.57 4.51 -1.35
CA GLN A 218 -8.69 3.13 -1.82
C GLN A 218 -10.15 2.68 -1.93
N LEU A 219 -10.96 2.98 -0.92
CA LEU A 219 -12.39 2.64 -0.92
C LEU A 219 -13.14 3.35 -2.05
N ALA A 220 -12.86 4.63 -2.26
CA ALA A 220 -13.44 5.38 -3.37
C ALA A 220 -12.98 4.82 -4.74
N PHE A 221 -11.68 4.50 -4.87
CA PHE A 221 -11.14 3.90 -6.09
C PHE A 221 -11.79 2.55 -6.41
N ALA A 222 -11.97 1.69 -5.41
CA ALA A 222 -12.62 0.38 -5.57
C ALA A 222 -14.07 0.47 -6.05
N ARG A 223 -14.75 1.59 -5.74
CA ARG A 223 -16.12 1.88 -6.23
C ARG A 223 -16.13 2.65 -7.56
N ASN A 224 -14.98 2.83 -8.21
CA ASN A 224 -14.79 3.66 -9.41
C ASN A 224 -15.12 5.15 -9.21
N ASP A 225 -15.21 5.63 -7.96
CA ASP A 225 -15.31 7.06 -7.65
C ASP A 225 -13.91 7.67 -7.66
N TYR A 226 -13.38 7.82 -8.86
CA TYR A 226 -12.03 8.34 -9.06
C TYR A 226 -11.88 9.80 -8.64
N THR A 227 -12.97 10.56 -8.62
CA THR A 227 -12.98 11.96 -8.17
C THR A 227 -12.71 12.06 -6.68
N THR A 228 -13.44 11.32 -5.87
CA THR A 228 -13.20 11.24 -4.42
C THR A 228 -11.83 10.61 -4.13
N ALA A 229 -11.45 9.55 -4.86
CA ALA A 229 -10.13 8.93 -4.72
C ALA A 229 -9.00 9.94 -4.92
N VAL A 230 -9.02 10.69 -6.02
CA VAL A 230 -8.02 11.74 -6.31
C VAL A 230 -8.00 12.80 -5.21
N ASN A 231 -9.15 13.24 -4.70
CA ASN A 231 -9.21 14.24 -3.63
C ASN A 231 -8.52 13.73 -2.36
N MET A 232 -8.88 12.54 -1.88
CA MET A 232 -8.30 11.96 -0.67
C MET A 232 -6.80 11.72 -0.82
N LEU A 233 -6.38 11.17 -1.95
CA LEU A 233 -4.97 10.84 -2.21
C LEU A 233 -4.09 12.08 -2.42
N ASN A 234 -4.61 13.14 -3.04
CA ASN A 234 -3.91 14.43 -3.08
C ASN A 234 -3.67 14.97 -1.67
N ARG A 235 -4.66 14.93 -0.79
CA ARG A 235 -4.48 15.35 0.60
C ARG A 235 -3.46 14.48 1.32
N ALA A 236 -3.45 13.16 1.09
CA ALA A 236 -2.46 12.24 1.67
C ALA A 236 -1.03 12.58 1.23
N THR A 237 -0.82 12.83 -0.08
CA THR A 237 0.50 13.18 -0.63
C THR A 237 0.93 14.61 -0.33
N LEU A 238 0.00 15.52 -0.06
CA LEU A 238 0.30 16.85 0.49
C LEU A 238 0.72 16.78 1.96
N ALA A 239 0.13 15.86 2.73
CA ALA A 239 0.52 15.64 4.13
C ALA A 239 1.92 14.99 4.24
N ASP A 240 2.25 14.10 3.30
CA ASP A 240 3.56 13.47 3.19
C ASP A 240 3.94 13.30 1.70
N PRO A 241 4.77 14.20 1.14
CA PRO A 241 5.20 14.12 -0.25
C PRO A 241 6.06 12.89 -0.60
N THR A 242 6.56 12.17 0.42
CA THR A 242 7.35 10.94 0.26
C THR A 242 6.53 9.67 0.45
N PHE A 243 5.21 9.81 0.59
CA PHE A 243 4.30 8.68 0.80
C PHE A 243 4.09 7.86 -0.48
N ALA A 244 5.00 6.91 -0.72
CA ALA A 244 5.03 6.13 -1.96
C ALA A 244 3.72 5.42 -2.29
N GLN A 245 3.02 4.84 -1.30
CA GLN A 245 1.73 4.17 -1.51
C GLN A 245 0.65 5.16 -1.97
N GLY A 246 0.62 6.36 -1.36
CA GLY A 246 -0.30 7.41 -1.77
C GLY A 246 -0.01 7.90 -3.19
N LEU A 247 1.26 8.09 -3.55
CA LEU A 247 1.67 8.52 -4.90
C LEU A 247 1.35 7.45 -5.96
N GLU A 248 1.54 6.17 -5.64
CA GLU A 248 1.23 5.05 -6.54
C GLU A 248 -0.27 5.03 -6.86
N LEU A 249 -1.11 5.03 -5.84
CA LEU A 249 -2.56 4.99 -6.03
C LEU A 249 -3.11 6.30 -6.64
N LEU A 250 -2.52 7.46 -6.30
CA LEU A 250 -2.87 8.75 -6.91
C LEU A 250 -2.60 8.75 -8.42
N THR A 251 -1.44 8.20 -8.83
CA THR A 251 -1.12 8.05 -10.25
C THR A 251 -2.19 7.24 -10.98
N GLN A 252 -2.56 6.09 -10.41
CA GLN A 252 -3.62 5.23 -10.95
C GLN A 252 -4.96 5.95 -10.98
N ALA A 253 -5.35 6.62 -9.89
CA ALA A 253 -6.63 7.32 -9.80
C ALA A 253 -6.76 8.43 -10.87
N TYR A 254 -5.70 9.19 -11.11
CA TYR A 254 -5.67 10.16 -12.21
C TYR A 254 -5.77 9.50 -13.58
N MET A 255 -5.04 8.41 -13.84
CA MET A 255 -5.14 7.69 -15.12
C MET A 255 -6.55 7.17 -15.37
N TYR A 256 -7.18 6.57 -14.36
CA TYR A 256 -8.54 6.04 -14.50
C TYR A 256 -9.58 7.16 -14.66
N ARG A 257 -9.45 8.26 -13.92
CA ARG A 257 -10.33 9.42 -14.07
C ARG A 257 -10.19 10.06 -15.44
N GLY A 258 -8.95 10.22 -15.93
CA GLY A 258 -8.68 10.73 -17.28
C GLY A 258 -9.23 9.84 -18.39
N ARG A 259 -9.24 8.51 -18.21
CA ARG A 259 -9.87 7.58 -19.16
C ARG A 259 -11.38 7.68 -19.19
N ALA A 260 -12.00 8.01 -18.08
CA ALA A 260 -13.45 8.23 -17.99
C ALA A 260 -13.87 9.62 -18.51
N ALA A 261 -12.93 10.56 -18.61
CA ALA A 261 -13.15 11.91 -19.09
C ALA A 261 -12.86 12.04 -20.61
N THR A 262 -13.15 13.20 -21.17
CA THR A 262 -12.85 13.54 -22.59
C THR A 262 -12.21 14.92 -22.69
N GLY A 263 -11.49 15.15 -23.79
CA GLY A 263 -10.91 16.46 -24.12
C GLY A 263 -9.92 16.97 -23.07
N ALA A 264 -9.94 18.27 -22.82
CA ALA A 264 -8.98 18.96 -21.96
C ALA A 264 -8.95 18.42 -20.51
N THR A 265 -10.07 17.92 -19.99
CA THR A 265 -10.14 17.32 -18.65
C THR A 265 -9.33 16.03 -18.59
N ALA A 266 -9.46 15.17 -19.62
CA ALA A 266 -8.66 13.96 -19.73
C ALA A 266 -7.17 14.25 -19.80
N ASP A 267 -6.78 15.22 -20.64
CA ASP A 267 -5.37 15.63 -20.81
C ASP A 267 -4.78 16.20 -19.50
N ALA A 268 -5.57 16.99 -18.76
CA ALA A 268 -5.16 17.53 -17.46
C ALA A 268 -4.91 16.41 -16.43
N ASP A 269 -5.77 15.39 -16.39
CA ASP A 269 -5.62 14.23 -15.51
C ASP A 269 -4.40 13.38 -15.86
N PHE A 270 -4.16 13.12 -17.15
CA PHE A 270 -2.96 12.38 -17.58
C PHE A 270 -1.67 13.14 -17.23
N LEU A 271 -1.65 14.47 -17.37
CA LEU A 271 -0.52 15.27 -16.92
C LEU A 271 -0.36 15.26 -15.39
N ALA A 272 -1.46 15.22 -14.64
CA ALA A 272 -1.42 15.07 -13.19
C ALA A 272 -0.89 13.68 -12.77
N ALA A 273 -1.30 12.63 -13.48
CA ALA A 273 -0.76 11.28 -13.31
C ALA A 273 0.75 11.24 -13.51
N VAL A 274 1.26 11.90 -14.57
CA VAL A 274 2.71 12.01 -14.82
C VAL A 274 3.41 12.69 -13.65
N ARG A 275 2.88 13.81 -13.12
CA ARG A 275 3.50 14.48 -11.96
C ARG A 275 3.56 13.60 -10.72
N ALA A 276 2.49 12.85 -10.43
CA ALA A 276 2.46 11.92 -9.32
C ALA A 276 3.45 10.76 -9.52
N ALA A 277 3.52 10.20 -10.73
CA ALA A 277 4.47 9.14 -11.09
C ALA A 277 5.93 9.62 -11.06
N ASP A 278 6.22 10.84 -11.51
CA ASP A 278 7.55 11.45 -11.41
C ASP A 278 7.96 11.60 -9.93
N SER A 279 7.02 11.96 -9.05
CA SER A 279 7.28 12.03 -7.61
C SER A 279 7.50 10.65 -7.01
N LEU A 280 6.70 9.65 -7.39
CA LEU A 280 6.90 8.25 -6.97
C LEU A 280 8.28 7.72 -7.38
N ALA A 281 8.71 7.96 -8.62
CA ALA A 281 10.00 7.51 -9.13
C ALA A 281 11.20 8.14 -8.39
N ARG A 282 11.03 9.34 -7.81
CA ARG A 282 12.05 9.95 -6.94
C ARG A 282 12.12 9.32 -5.55
N VAL A 283 10.98 8.88 -5.02
CA VAL A 283 10.87 8.28 -3.68
C VAL A 283 11.22 6.80 -3.70
N ARG A 284 10.82 6.09 -4.76
CA ARG A 284 10.98 4.64 -4.92
C ARG A 284 11.47 4.34 -6.34
N ASN A 285 12.76 4.02 -6.45
CA ASN A 285 13.40 3.74 -7.73
C ASN A 285 13.46 2.23 -7.98
N ASP A 286 12.30 1.63 -8.30
CA ASP A 286 12.18 0.22 -8.65
C ASP A 286 11.48 0.04 -10.02
N ALA A 287 11.49 -1.20 -10.55
CA ALA A 287 10.88 -1.52 -11.84
C ALA A 287 9.38 -1.19 -11.89
N ARG A 288 8.67 -1.41 -10.79
CA ARG A 288 7.23 -1.16 -10.69
C ARG A 288 6.91 0.35 -10.78
N SER A 289 7.67 1.18 -10.08
CA SER A 289 7.52 2.63 -10.14
C SER A 289 7.87 3.18 -11.52
N ALA A 290 8.93 2.64 -12.15
CA ALA A 290 9.32 3.02 -13.52
C ALA A 290 8.29 2.57 -14.55
N LEU A 291 7.69 1.38 -14.39
CA LEU A 291 6.60 0.90 -15.24
C LEU A 291 5.37 1.82 -15.13
N LEU A 292 4.94 2.15 -13.91
CA LEU A 292 3.80 3.03 -13.68
C LEU A 292 4.04 4.44 -14.26
N GLN A 293 5.29 4.94 -14.15
CA GLN A 293 5.68 6.19 -14.78
C GLN A 293 5.57 6.10 -16.31
N GLY A 294 6.04 5.02 -16.91
CA GLY A 294 5.92 4.77 -18.35
C GLY A 294 4.47 4.72 -18.80
N GLN A 295 3.59 4.06 -18.06
CA GLN A 295 2.16 4.01 -18.34
C GLN A 295 1.51 5.40 -18.31
N ALA A 296 1.78 6.20 -17.27
CA ALA A 296 1.26 7.57 -17.16
C ALA A 296 1.74 8.45 -18.33
N LEU A 297 3.00 8.31 -18.73
CA LEU A 297 3.59 9.04 -19.86
C LEU A 297 3.00 8.61 -21.20
N ILE A 298 2.63 7.33 -21.39
CA ILE A 298 1.91 6.85 -22.58
C ILE A 298 0.55 7.52 -22.68
N PHE A 299 -0.23 7.55 -21.60
CA PHE A 299 -1.53 8.24 -21.57
C PHE A 299 -1.41 9.73 -21.87
N ALA A 300 -0.37 10.39 -21.37
CA ALA A 300 -0.04 11.77 -21.68
C ALA A 300 0.60 11.97 -23.07
N LYS A 301 0.74 10.92 -23.88
CA LYS A 301 1.35 10.91 -25.22
C LYS A 301 2.81 11.39 -25.25
N GLN A 302 3.52 11.30 -24.14
CA GLN A 302 4.93 11.67 -24.00
C GLN A 302 5.83 10.46 -24.27
N TYR A 303 5.75 9.92 -25.49
CA TYR A 303 6.28 8.61 -25.83
C TYR A 303 7.80 8.47 -25.68
N VAL A 304 8.58 9.50 -25.97
CA VAL A 304 10.04 9.48 -25.79
C VAL A 304 10.39 9.33 -24.30
N ARG A 305 9.71 10.09 -23.43
CA ARG A 305 9.89 9.95 -21.98
C ARG A 305 9.37 8.62 -21.46
N ALA A 306 8.25 8.13 -22.01
CA ALA A 306 7.69 6.83 -21.67
C ALA A 306 8.68 5.70 -21.98
N ALA A 307 9.28 5.73 -23.18
CA ALA A 307 10.30 4.75 -23.57
C ALA A 307 11.49 4.75 -22.60
N ALA A 308 11.96 5.92 -22.18
CA ALA A 308 13.07 6.02 -21.23
C ALA A 308 12.70 5.48 -19.82
N ALA A 309 11.47 5.70 -19.36
CA ALA A 309 11.00 5.15 -18.09
C ALA A 309 10.84 3.63 -18.16
N LEU A 310 10.26 3.13 -19.24
CA LEU A 310 10.05 1.69 -19.47
C LEU A 310 11.35 0.93 -19.71
N ASP A 311 12.35 1.55 -20.32
CA ASP A 311 13.68 0.98 -20.48
C ASP A 311 14.36 0.72 -19.12
N ARG A 312 14.23 1.68 -18.18
CA ARG A 312 14.68 1.48 -16.80
C ARG A 312 13.92 0.32 -16.12
N ALA A 313 12.61 0.22 -16.34
CA ALA A 313 11.84 -0.89 -15.79
C ALA A 313 12.28 -2.23 -16.39
N ALA A 314 12.49 -2.29 -17.72
CA ALA A 314 12.89 -3.48 -18.44
C ALA A 314 14.33 -3.96 -18.10
N SER A 315 15.17 -3.05 -17.64
CA SER A 315 16.55 -3.36 -17.21
C SER A 315 16.61 -4.11 -15.87
N SER A 316 15.50 -4.20 -15.13
CA SER A 316 15.43 -4.93 -13.87
C SER A 316 15.22 -6.43 -14.11
N PRO A 317 15.91 -7.32 -13.38
CA PRO A 317 15.61 -8.76 -13.41
C PRO A 317 14.18 -9.10 -12.97
N GLN A 318 13.52 -8.19 -12.25
CA GLN A 318 12.15 -8.32 -11.77
C GLN A 318 11.15 -7.51 -12.62
N ALA A 319 11.52 -7.16 -13.85
CA ALA A 319 10.64 -6.43 -14.76
C ALA A 319 9.35 -7.23 -15.02
N PRO A 320 8.16 -6.65 -14.80
CA PRO A 320 6.91 -7.26 -15.21
C PRO A 320 6.89 -7.50 -16.72
N ASP A 321 6.33 -8.62 -17.17
CA ASP A 321 6.36 -9.01 -18.59
C ASP A 321 5.71 -7.98 -19.52
N GLU A 322 4.68 -7.30 -19.07
CA GLU A 322 4.02 -6.22 -19.82
C GLU A 322 4.93 -5.04 -20.14
N THR A 323 6.02 -4.87 -19.40
CA THR A 323 6.99 -3.77 -19.58
C THR A 323 7.55 -3.76 -21.00
N PHE A 324 7.87 -4.94 -21.56
CA PHE A 324 8.48 -5.07 -22.87
C PHE A 324 7.52 -4.68 -24.00
N TYR A 325 6.25 -5.06 -23.87
CA TYR A 325 5.21 -4.63 -24.80
C TYR A 325 5.01 -3.11 -24.77
N LEU A 326 4.90 -2.53 -23.56
CA LEU A 326 4.72 -1.08 -23.39
C LEU A 326 5.93 -0.29 -23.88
N LEU A 327 7.15 -0.80 -23.64
CA LEU A 327 8.38 -0.23 -24.18
C LEU A 327 8.36 -0.23 -25.71
N GLY A 328 8.05 -1.38 -26.31
CA GLY A 328 7.91 -1.50 -27.76
C GLY A 328 6.87 -0.55 -28.32
N PHE A 329 5.70 -0.47 -27.70
CA PHE A 329 4.66 0.49 -28.08
C PHE A 329 5.14 1.94 -28.00
N ALA A 330 5.78 2.34 -26.91
CA ALA A 330 6.30 3.69 -26.75
C ALA A 330 7.38 4.02 -27.79
N GLN A 331 8.26 3.06 -28.11
CA GLN A 331 9.28 3.22 -29.18
C GLN A 331 8.66 3.33 -30.57
N VAL A 332 7.59 2.56 -30.86
CA VAL A 332 6.83 2.67 -32.14
C VAL A 332 6.23 4.06 -32.26
N GLN A 333 5.56 4.56 -31.22
CA GLN A 333 4.96 5.88 -31.22
C GLN A 333 6.00 7.01 -31.30
N ALA A 334 7.19 6.78 -30.77
CA ALA A 334 8.35 7.66 -30.91
C ALA A 334 9.10 7.50 -32.25
N GLN A 335 8.60 6.62 -33.16
CA GLN A 335 9.19 6.29 -34.46
C GLN A 335 10.63 5.72 -34.39
N ASN A 336 10.99 5.14 -33.23
CA ASN A 336 12.29 4.48 -33.06
C ASN A 336 12.15 2.98 -33.30
N PHE A 337 11.96 2.60 -34.56
CA PHE A 337 11.66 1.22 -34.95
C PHE A 337 12.75 0.21 -34.58
N PRO A 338 14.07 0.49 -34.68
CA PRO A 338 15.09 -0.46 -34.24
C PRO A 338 14.96 -0.85 -32.77
N LYS A 339 14.75 0.12 -31.87
CA LYS A 339 14.54 -0.16 -30.44
C LYS A 339 13.17 -0.80 -30.17
N ALA A 340 12.15 -0.45 -30.95
CA ALA A 340 10.84 -1.06 -30.87
C ALA A 340 10.92 -2.57 -31.17
N ILE A 341 11.65 -2.96 -32.22
CA ILE A 341 11.85 -4.35 -32.61
C ILE A 341 12.47 -5.14 -31.44
N THR A 342 13.57 -4.65 -30.86
CA THR A 342 14.24 -5.34 -29.73
C THR A 342 13.30 -5.55 -28.55
N ALA A 343 12.53 -4.52 -28.18
CA ALA A 343 11.60 -4.61 -27.07
C ALA A 343 10.43 -5.57 -27.39
N LEU A 344 9.90 -5.52 -28.61
CA LEU A 344 8.78 -6.37 -29.03
C LEU A 344 9.19 -7.83 -29.27
N GLU A 345 10.41 -8.11 -29.70
CA GLU A 345 10.96 -9.47 -29.74
C GLU A 345 11.02 -10.06 -28.31
N SER A 346 11.46 -9.25 -27.33
CA SER A 346 11.43 -9.65 -25.93
C SER A 346 10.01 -9.87 -25.41
N ALA A 347 9.06 -9.03 -25.81
CA ALA A 347 7.64 -9.19 -25.48
C ALA A 347 7.07 -10.47 -26.11
N ALA A 348 7.38 -10.75 -27.38
CA ALA A 348 6.93 -11.96 -28.08
C ALA A 348 7.46 -13.25 -27.45
N ALA A 349 8.70 -13.23 -26.91
CA ALA A 349 9.26 -14.35 -26.19
C ALA A 349 8.54 -14.63 -24.86
N LYS A 350 8.04 -13.59 -24.18
CA LYS A 350 7.33 -13.69 -22.89
C LYS A 350 5.83 -13.96 -23.05
N THR A 351 5.22 -13.41 -24.09
CA THR A 351 3.78 -13.53 -24.38
C THR A 351 3.56 -13.93 -25.84
N PRO A 352 3.90 -15.18 -26.23
CA PRO A 352 3.89 -15.64 -27.63
C PRO A 352 2.50 -15.76 -28.25
N ASP A 353 1.44 -15.65 -27.46
CA ASP A 353 0.03 -15.70 -27.84
C ASP A 353 -0.63 -14.30 -27.94
N ASN A 354 0.10 -13.24 -27.70
CA ASN A 354 -0.41 -11.88 -27.78
C ASN A 354 -0.34 -11.33 -29.21
N ALA A 355 -1.45 -11.35 -29.95
CA ALA A 355 -1.53 -10.85 -31.32
C ALA A 355 -1.11 -9.38 -31.47
N GLU A 356 -1.35 -8.52 -30.47
CA GLU A 356 -0.97 -7.11 -30.54
C GLU A 356 0.55 -6.89 -30.55
N VAL A 357 1.31 -7.78 -29.90
CA VAL A 357 2.78 -7.79 -29.98
C VAL A 357 3.21 -7.98 -31.43
N TYR A 358 2.64 -8.96 -32.14
CA TYR A 358 2.97 -9.24 -33.54
C TYR A 358 2.48 -8.16 -34.49
N ARG A 359 1.40 -7.46 -34.16
CA ARG A 359 0.95 -6.27 -34.89
C ARG A 359 2.02 -5.18 -34.90
N LEU A 360 2.51 -4.83 -33.71
CA LEU A 360 3.52 -3.79 -33.55
C LEU A 360 4.88 -4.25 -34.10
N LEU A 361 5.22 -5.51 -33.93
CA LEU A 361 6.47 -6.09 -34.42
C LEU A 361 6.49 -6.08 -35.95
N GLY A 362 5.41 -6.57 -36.60
CA GLY A 362 5.26 -6.51 -38.04
C GLY A 362 5.35 -5.11 -38.60
N PHE A 363 4.65 -4.14 -37.99
CA PHE A 363 4.72 -2.74 -38.36
C PHE A 363 6.14 -2.15 -38.21
N SER A 364 6.85 -2.53 -37.15
CA SER A 364 8.21 -2.04 -36.89
C SER A 364 9.21 -2.59 -37.90
N TYR A 365 9.09 -3.88 -38.25
CA TYR A 365 9.90 -4.50 -39.31
C TYR A 365 9.60 -3.90 -40.70
N GLU A 366 8.31 -3.72 -41.03
CA GLU A 366 7.91 -3.07 -42.31
C GLU A 366 8.49 -1.65 -42.40
N SER A 367 8.36 -0.84 -41.33
CA SER A 367 8.90 0.53 -41.27
C SER A 367 10.43 0.55 -41.39
N SER A 368 11.09 -0.54 -40.96
CA SER A 368 12.54 -0.74 -41.10
C SER A 368 12.94 -1.43 -42.40
N LYS A 369 11.99 -1.67 -43.32
CA LYS A 369 12.19 -2.37 -44.63
C LYS A 369 12.66 -3.83 -44.49
N GLN A 370 12.43 -4.45 -43.34
CA GLN A 370 12.71 -5.86 -43.09
C GLN A 370 11.49 -6.72 -43.47
N TYR A 371 11.13 -6.71 -44.76
CA TYR A 371 9.84 -7.22 -45.23
C TYR A 371 9.62 -8.70 -44.97
N ALA A 372 10.65 -9.56 -45.06
CA ALA A 372 10.52 -10.99 -44.75
C ALA A 372 10.13 -11.21 -43.28
N LYS A 373 10.74 -10.48 -42.33
CA LYS A 373 10.38 -10.55 -40.90
C LYS A 373 9.00 -9.94 -40.63
N ALA A 374 8.66 -8.86 -41.34
CA ALA A 374 7.34 -8.25 -41.24
C ALA A 374 6.24 -9.22 -41.65
N LEU A 375 6.42 -9.94 -42.78
CA LEU A 375 5.49 -10.97 -43.26
C LEU A 375 5.31 -12.07 -42.20
N ALA A 376 6.40 -12.63 -41.70
CA ALA A 376 6.33 -13.67 -40.66
C ALA A 376 5.59 -13.21 -39.38
N ALA A 377 5.83 -11.98 -38.97
CA ALA A 377 5.12 -11.41 -37.80
C ALA A 377 3.62 -11.22 -38.06
N TYR A 378 3.24 -10.71 -39.25
CA TYR A 378 1.83 -10.56 -39.61
C TYR A 378 1.12 -11.91 -39.78
N GLU A 379 1.78 -12.91 -40.38
CA GLU A 379 1.24 -14.27 -40.49
C GLU A 379 1.05 -14.92 -39.11
N LYS A 380 1.99 -14.72 -38.20
CA LYS A 380 1.82 -15.15 -36.80
C LYS A 380 0.64 -14.45 -36.11
N GLY A 381 0.50 -13.14 -36.28
CA GLY A 381 -0.65 -12.38 -35.79
C GLY A 381 -1.96 -12.86 -36.38
N LEU A 382 -2.00 -13.20 -37.68
CA LEU A 382 -3.17 -13.76 -38.33
C LEU A 382 -3.57 -15.14 -37.76
N GLN A 383 -2.59 -16.00 -37.46
CA GLN A 383 -2.84 -17.27 -36.77
C GLN A 383 -3.49 -17.08 -35.39
N LEU A 384 -3.05 -16.07 -34.62
CA LEU A 384 -3.58 -15.78 -33.29
C LEU A 384 -4.94 -15.05 -33.31
N ALA A 385 -5.18 -14.23 -34.32
CA ALA A 385 -6.40 -13.46 -34.50
C ALA A 385 -6.94 -13.55 -35.93
N PRO A 386 -7.50 -14.72 -36.36
CA PRO A 386 -7.90 -14.96 -37.77
C PRO A 386 -9.00 -14.01 -38.28
N ALA A 387 -9.82 -13.48 -37.38
CA ALA A 387 -10.90 -12.54 -37.70
C ALA A 387 -10.43 -11.10 -37.88
N ASP A 388 -9.19 -10.77 -37.55
CA ASP A 388 -8.66 -9.41 -37.67
C ASP A 388 -8.08 -9.18 -39.08
N ALA A 389 -8.85 -8.48 -39.92
CA ALA A 389 -8.49 -8.17 -41.30
C ALA A 389 -7.14 -7.44 -41.45
N TYR A 390 -6.71 -6.69 -40.42
CA TYR A 390 -5.46 -5.95 -40.44
C TYR A 390 -4.24 -6.86 -40.75
N PHE A 391 -4.20 -8.04 -40.15
CA PHE A 391 -3.07 -8.94 -40.33
C PHE A 391 -2.99 -9.47 -41.76
N LYS A 392 -4.15 -9.87 -42.36
CA LYS A 392 -4.23 -10.34 -43.73
C LYS A 392 -3.80 -9.24 -44.69
N GLU A 393 -4.40 -8.06 -44.58
CA GLU A 393 -4.09 -6.91 -45.44
C GLU A 393 -2.61 -6.51 -45.36
N SER A 394 -2.04 -6.53 -44.14
CA SER A 394 -0.64 -6.20 -43.95
C SER A 394 0.30 -7.25 -44.49
N ALA A 395 -0.01 -8.53 -44.31
CA ALA A 395 0.77 -9.65 -44.91
C ALA A 395 0.75 -9.58 -46.45
N ASP A 396 -0.41 -9.37 -47.04
CA ASP A 396 -0.57 -9.28 -48.50
C ASP A 396 0.18 -8.07 -49.09
N ARG A 397 0.19 -6.95 -48.36
CA ARG A 397 0.93 -5.73 -48.74
C ARG A 397 2.44 -5.92 -48.76
N VAL A 398 3.02 -6.65 -47.79
CA VAL A 398 4.48 -6.81 -47.67
C VAL A 398 5.02 -8.01 -48.45
N ARG A 399 4.17 -9.01 -48.77
CA ARG A 399 4.57 -10.26 -49.45
C ARG A 399 5.35 -10.06 -50.76
N PRO A 400 5.02 -9.09 -51.65
CA PRO A 400 5.78 -8.87 -52.86
C PRO A 400 7.24 -8.43 -52.60
N PHE A 401 7.51 -7.84 -51.43
CA PHE A 401 8.83 -7.32 -51.07
C PHE A 401 9.61 -8.25 -50.13
N ALA A 402 9.00 -9.35 -49.70
CA ALA A 402 9.56 -10.31 -48.73
C ALA A 402 10.49 -11.38 -49.38
N LYS A 403 11.04 -11.08 -50.54
CA LYS A 403 11.91 -12.01 -51.31
C LYS A 403 13.33 -12.00 -50.78
#